data_67d49443c9ee07a73f41abfd97d9f1cf
#
_entry.id   67d49443c9ee07a73f41abfd97d9f1cf
#
_cell.length_a   1.000
_cell.length_b   1.000
_cell.length_c   1.000
_cell.angle_alpha   90.00
_cell.angle_beta   90.00
_cell.angle_gamma   90.00
#
_symmetry.space_group_name_H-M   'P 1'
#
loop_
_entity.id
_entity.type
_entity.pdbx_description
1 polymer ?
#
loop_
_entity_poly.entity_id
_entity_poly.type
_entity_poly.pdbx_seq_one_letter_code
_entity_poly.pdbx_strand_id
1 'polypeptide(L)'
;HYTAQDWEGFQKLVQASNIQDKDVILRVLSMYKDPQEREQQIRNMSAGFRELATGILPELRRARLIINYEVVGRSDEQIQQQFAQDASKLSADEILYGATLTDNASEAMNYYRKATELYPNDYRAYNNLGILALQAGNDEQARTYFRNAVSVDANAAEPNANLGLLALKSGNLQEAENLIAKAGGANDINKAVGTLNIAKGNYPLAEQNLKGYDINTAALAQLLNRNYAGATATLKN
;
A
#
# COMPACT_ATOMS: atom_id res chain seq x y z
N HIS A 1 25.49 -34.19 -22.22
CA HIS A 1 26.43 -33.10 -22.03
C HIS A 1 25.68 -31.77 -22.12
N TYR A 2 25.57 -31.09 -20.97
CA TYR A 2 25.02 -29.75 -20.93
C TYR A 2 26.22 -28.77 -21.07
N THR A 3 26.16 -27.89 -22.05
CA THR A 3 27.09 -26.78 -22.20
C THR A 3 26.98 -25.84 -21.01
N ALA A 4 28.11 -25.31 -20.55
CA ALA A 4 28.08 -24.32 -19.46
C ALA A 4 27.21 -23.11 -19.86
N GLN A 5 26.18 -22.81 -19.06
CA GLN A 5 25.22 -21.73 -19.35
C GLN A 5 25.56 -20.41 -18.63
N ASP A 6 26.38 -20.42 -17.59
CA ASP A 6 26.76 -19.25 -16.81
C ASP A 6 28.15 -18.73 -17.20
N TRP A 7 28.25 -18.23 -18.42
CA TRP A 7 29.52 -17.67 -18.94
C TRP A 7 29.90 -16.35 -18.25
N GLU A 8 28.95 -15.59 -17.74
CA GLU A 8 29.21 -14.35 -17.01
C GLU A 8 29.78 -14.64 -15.61
N GLY A 9 29.22 -15.61 -14.91
CA GLY A 9 29.78 -16.09 -13.65
C GLY A 9 31.18 -16.70 -13.82
N PHE A 10 31.36 -17.46 -14.87
CA PHE A 10 32.66 -18.02 -15.23
C PHE A 10 33.72 -16.91 -15.47
N GLN A 11 33.38 -15.88 -16.26
CA GLN A 11 34.26 -14.77 -16.52
C GLN A 11 34.65 -14.02 -15.22
N LYS A 12 33.68 -13.76 -14.33
CA LYS A 12 33.95 -13.09 -13.04
C LYS A 12 34.87 -13.91 -12.14
N LEU A 13 34.69 -15.24 -12.08
CA LEU A 13 35.54 -16.13 -11.29
C LEU A 13 36.97 -16.21 -11.87
N VAL A 14 37.12 -16.31 -13.20
CA VAL A 14 38.41 -16.28 -13.87
C VAL A 14 39.12 -14.95 -13.60
N GLN A 15 38.43 -13.82 -13.70
CA GLN A 15 38.99 -12.50 -13.42
C GLN A 15 39.50 -12.38 -11.97
N ALA A 16 38.77 -12.93 -11.02
CA ALA A 16 39.12 -12.90 -9.59
C ALA A 16 40.19 -13.92 -9.19
N SER A 17 40.50 -14.89 -10.05
CA SER A 17 41.43 -15.97 -9.78
C SER A 17 42.91 -15.57 -10.06
N ASN A 18 43.84 -16.39 -9.54
CA ASN A 18 45.27 -16.29 -9.80
C ASN A 18 45.73 -17.34 -10.83
N ILE A 19 44.87 -17.79 -11.72
CA ILE A 19 45.20 -18.75 -12.77
C ILE A 19 46.24 -18.17 -13.70
N GLN A 20 47.25 -18.97 -14.04
CA GLN A 20 48.42 -18.52 -14.79
C GLN A 20 48.06 -17.94 -16.16
N ASP A 21 47.15 -18.51 -16.91
CA ASP A 21 46.76 -18.07 -18.26
C ASP A 21 45.44 -17.31 -18.31
N LYS A 22 45.08 -16.62 -17.24
CA LYS A 22 43.79 -15.93 -17.07
C LYS A 22 43.45 -14.98 -18.23
N ASP A 23 44.42 -14.19 -18.68
CA ASP A 23 44.19 -13.21 -19.77
C ASP A 23 43.93 -13.90 -21.12
N VAL A 24 44.57 -15.06 -21.37
CA VAL A 24 44.33 -15.87 -22.56
C VAL A 24 42.91 -16.47 -22.52
N ILE A 25 42.49 -16.97 -21.36
CA ILE A 25 41.12 -17.51 -21.15
C ILE A 25 40.07 -16.41 -21.37
N LEU A 26 40.28 -15.22 -20.82
CA LEU A 26 39.37 -14.08 -21.00
C LEU A 26 39.29 -13.63 -22.46
N ARG A 27 40.43 -13.68 -23.17
CA ARG A 27 40.48 -13.38 -24.62
C ARG A 27 39.67 -14.41 -25.42
N VAL A 28 39.82 -15.70 -25.15
CA VAL A 28 39.05 -16.77 -25.79
C VAL A 28 37.53 -16.55 -25.55
N LEU A 29 37.13 -16.18 -24.33
CA LEU A 29 35.76 -15.85 -24.05
C LEU A 29 35.22 -14.69 -24.89
N SER A 30 36.03 -13.71 -25.19
CA SER A 30 35.63 -12.55 -26.00
C SER A 30 35.58 -12.85 -27.50
N MET A 31 36.44 -13.75 -27.98
CA MET A 31 36.58 -14.06 -29.43
C MET A 31 35.48 -15.00 -29.93
N TYR A 32 35.09 -16.00 -29.14
CA TYR A 32 34.13 -17.01 -29.57
C TYR A 32 32.77 -16.72 -28.97
N LYS A 33 31.77 -16.48 -29.82
CA LYS A 33 30.38 -16.21 -29.36
C LYS A 33 29.58 -17.49 -29.13
N ASP A 34 29.90 -18.54 -29.86
CA ASP A 34 29.24 -19.84 -29.70
C ASP A 34 29.69 -20.54 -28.42
N PRO A 35 28.77 -21.00 -27.54
CA PRO A 35 29.11 -21.65 -26.29
C PRO A 35 29.91 -22.95 -26.46
N GLN A 36 29.65 -23.73 -27.53
CA GLN A 36 30.33 -24.99 -27.77
C GLN A 36 31.76 -24.76 -28.25
N GLU A 37 31.96 -23.79 -29.14
CA GLU A 37 33.28 -23.39 -29.57
C GLU A 37 34.12 -22.85 -28.43
N ARG A 38 33.54 -22.01 -27.57
CA ARG A 38 34.21 -21.51 -26.34
C ARG A 38 34.68 -22.65 -25.45
N GLU A 39 33.81 -23.61 -25.17
CA GLU A 39 34.11 -24.74 -24.32
C GLU A 39 35.26 -25.57 -24.95
N GLN A 40 35.23 -25.81 -26.25
CA GLN A 40 36.23 -26.59 -26.96
C GLN A 40 37.59 -25.89 -26.92
N GLN A 41 37.63 -24.58 -27.16
CA GLN A 41 38.87 -23.79 -27.12
C GLN A 41 39.50 -23.74 -25.72
N ILE A 42 38.67 -23.58 -24.68
CA ILE A 42 39.17 -23.61 -23.31
C ILE A 42 39.71 -25.01 -22.94
N ARG A 43 39.05 -26.08 -23.38
CA ARG A 43 39.51 -27.46 -23.16
C ARG A 43 40.84 -27.73 -23.87
N ASN A 44 41.06 -27.14 -25.02
CA ASN A 44 42.32 -27.29 -25.79
C ASN A 44 43.52 -26.59 -25.12
N MET A 45 43.25 -25.71 -24.15
CA MET A 45 44.28 -25.06 -23.33
C MET A 45 44.71 -25.97 -22.18
N SER A 46 45.53 -26.95 -22.43
CA SER A 46 45.83 -28.09 -21.56
C SER A 46 46.36 -27.77 -20.15
N ALA A 47 47.08 -26.67 -19.95
CA ALA A 47 47.55 -26.24 -18.62
C ALA A 47 46.47 -25.46 -17.87
N GLY A 48 45.86 -24.44 -18.47
CA GLY A 48 44.78 -23.63 -17.87
C GLY A 48 43.52 -24.41 -17.60
N PHE A 49 43.18 -25.44 -18.40
CA PHE A 49 41.99 -26.26 -18.19
C PHE A 49 42.05 -27.07 -16.91
N ARG A 50 43.22 -27.57 -16.49
CA ARG A 50 43.35 -28.31 -15.22
C ARG A 50 43.10 -27.40 -14.02
N GLU A 51 43.62 -26.18 -14.03
CA GLU A 51 43.39 -25.21 -12.96
C GLU A 51 41.91 -24.76 -12.94
N LEU A 52 41.28 -24.56 -14.09
CA LEU A 52 39.85 -24.29 -14.19
C LEU A 52 39.00 -25.44 -13.68
N ALA A 53 39.36 -26.68 -14.03
CA ALA A 53 38.61 -27.86 -13.64
C ALA A 53 38.61 -28.12 -12.13
N THR A 54 39.67 -27.74 -11.44
CA THR A 54 39.84 -27.98 -10.01
C THR A 54 39.44 -26.76 -9.14
N GLY A 55 39.64 -25.54 -9.66
CA GLY A 55 39.43 -24.32 -8.89
C GLY A 55 38.12 -23.59 -9.18
N ILE A 56 37.70 -23.47 -10.45
CA ILE A 56 36.58 -22.62 -10.86
C ILE A 56 35.33 -23.40 -11.22
N LEU A 57 35.46 -24.45 -12.04
CA LEU A 57 34.30 -25.22 -12.50
C LEU A 57 33.47 -25.89 -11.37
N PRO A 58 34.06 -26.31 -10.23
CA PRO A 58 33.26 -26.81 -9.13
C PRO A 58 32.34 -25.73 -8.49
N GLU A 59 32.78 -24.48 -8.45
CA GLU A 59 31.97 -23.37 -7.91
C GLU A 59 30.80 -23.01 -8.82
N LEU A 60 30.91 -23.28 -10.12
CA LEU A 60 29.84 -23.07 -11.10
C LEU A 60 28.86 -24.26 -11.20
N ARG A 61 29.20 -25.40 -10.58
CA ARG A 61 28.30 -26.56 -10.50
C ARG A 61 27.18 -26.29 -9.52
N ARG A 62 26.25 -25.38 -9.87
CA ARG A 62 25.09 -25.02 -9.07
C ARG A 62 23.85 -25.53 -9.77
N ALA A 63 23.02 -26.29 -9.05
CA ALA A 63 21.65 -26.49 -9.46
C ALA A 63 20.88 -25.21 -9.15
N ARG A 64 20.41 -24.49 -10.17
CA ARG A 64 19.50 -23.35 -10.00
C ARG A 64 18.07 -23.89 -9.92
N LEU A 65 17.53 -23.94 -8.71
CA LEU A 65 16.12 -24.22 -8.53
C LEU A 65 15.36 -22.91 -8.76
N ILE A 66 14.54 -22.84 -9.81
CA ILE A 66 13.59 -21.76 -10.05
C ILE A 66 12.22 -22.28 -9.62
N ILE A 67 11.70 -21.71 -8.55
CA ILE A 67 10.34 -21.97 -8.09
C ILE A 67 9.49 -20.83 -8.61
N ASN A 68 8.64 -21.11 -9.59
CA ASN A 68 7.57 -20.21 -9.99
C ASN A 68 6.38 -20.51 -9.09
N TYR A 69 5.93 -19.50 -8.32
CA TYR A 69 4.73 -19.62 -7.50
C TYR A 69 3.79 -18.48 -7.86
N GLU A 70 2.53 -18.78 -7.86
CA GLU A 70 1.45 -17.82 -7.96
C GLU A 70 0.89 -17.60 -6.56
N VAL A 71 0.84 -16.36 -6.13
CA VAL A 71 0.18 -15.99 -4.87
C VAL A 71 -1.30 -15.86 -5.17
N VAL A 72 -2.06 -16.90 -4.85
CA VAL A 72 -3.52 -16.83 -4.93
C VAL A 72 -4.03 -16.30 -3.59
N GLY A 73 -4.69 -15.13 -3.63
CA GLY A 73 -5.35 -14.56 -2.46
C GLY A 73 -6.48 -15.49 -1.96
N ARG A 74 -6.83 -15.37 -0.68
CA ARG A 74 -7.99 -16.10 -0.13
C ARG A 74 -9.28 -15.56 -0.73
N SER A 75 -10.26 -16.46 -0.96
CA SER A 75 -11.63 -16.05 -1.31
C SER A 75 -12.33 -15.41 -0.10
N ASP A 76 -13.46 -14.73 -0.35
CA ASP A 76 -14.27 -14.10 0.68
C ASP A 76 -14.68 -15.09 1.76
N GLU A 77 -15.13 -16.29 1.36
CA GLU A 77 -15.52 -17.37 2.27
C GLU A 77 -14.32 -17.87 3.09
N GLN A 78 -13.14 -17.97 2.47
CA GLN A 78 -11.94 -18.39 3.16
C GLN A 78 -11.48 -17.35 4.19
N ILE A 79 -11.63 -16.05 3.91
CA ILE A 79 -11.33 -14.97 4.85
C ILE A 79 -12.29 -15.04 6.04
N GLN A 80 -13.60 -15.17 5.79
CA GLN A 80 -14.62 -15.27 6.84
C GLN A 80 -14.40 -16.51 7.72
N GLN A 81 -14.16 -17.67 7.13
CA GLN A 81 -13.88 -18.91 7.85
C GLN A 81 -12.58 -18.80 8.67
N GLN A 82 -11.52 -18.25 8.08
CA GLN A 82 -10.25 -18.09 8.76
C GLN A 82 -10.36 -17.09 9.92
N PHE A 83 -11.12 -16.01 9.74
CA PHE A 83 -11.40 -15.05 10.81
C PHE A 83 -12.12 -15.70 11.99
N ALA A 84 -13.11 -16.54 11.71
CA ALA A 84 -13.87 -17.26 12.75
C ALA A 84 -13.03 -18.32 13.47
N GLN A 85 -12.10 -18.98 12.78
CA GLN A 85 -11.27 -20.04 13.35
C GLN A 85 -10.03 -19.46 14.07
N ASP A 86 -9.27 -18.61 13.40
CA ASP A 86 -8.04 -18.01 13.89
C ASP A 86 -7.66 -16.79 13.05
N ALA A 87 -8.09 -15.62 13.47
CA ALA A 87 -7.84 -14.36 12.77
C ALA A 87 -6.34 -13.98 12.70
N SER A 88 -5.49 -14.55 13.57
CA SER A 88 -4.05 -14.25 13.56
C SER A 88 -3.33 -14.75 12.29
N LYS A 89 -3.97 -15.62 11.52
CA LYS A 89 -3.46 -16.13 10.23
C LYS A 89 -3.86 -15.27 9.03
N LEU A 90 -4.67 -14.25 9.24
CA LEU A 90 -5.03 -13.26 8.23
C LEU A 90 -4.09 -12.06 8.30
N SER A 91 -3.76 -11.49 7.18
CA SER A 91 -3.08 -10.19 7.10
C SER A 91 -4.00 -9.05 7.55
N ALA A 92 -3.42 -7.88 7.84
CA ALA A 92 -4.20 -6.67 8.15
C ALA A 92 -5.19 -6.35 7.01
N ASP A 93 -4.74 -6.43 5.76
CA ASP A 93 -5.57 -6.15 4.59
C ASP A 93 -6.75 -7.14 4.47
N GLU A 94 -6.52 -8.42 4.72
CA GLU A 94 -7.59 -9.43 4.69
C GLU A 94 -8.63 -9.21 5.81
N ILE A 95 -8.20 -8.83 7.02
CA ILE A 95 -9.13 -8.52 8.11
C ILE A 95 -9.94 -7.25 7.80
N LEU A 96 -9.27 -6.19 7.31
CA LEU A 96 -9.94 -4.95 6.92
C LEU A 96 -10.93 -5.18 5.78
N TYR A 97 -10.55 -5.99 4.79
CA TYR A 97 -11.42 -6.38 3.69
C TYR A 97 -12.60 -7.24 4.18
N GLY A 98 -12.36 -8.22 5.07
CA GLY A 98 -13.40 -9.04 5.68
C GLY A 98 -14.51 -8.24 6.34
N ALA A 99 -14.16 -7.10 6.95
CA ALA A 99 -15.14 -6.17 7.52
C ALA A 99 -16.07 -5.55 6.47
N THR A 100 -15.67 -5.49 5.19
CA THR A 100 -16.49 -4.94 4.10
C THR A 100 -17.44 -5.97 3.48
N LEU A 101 -17.30 -7.25 3.84
CA LEU A 101 -18.13 -8.35 3.33
C LEU A 101 -19.46 -8.49 4.09
N THR A 102 -19.70 -7.65 5.09
CA THR A 102 -20.93 -7.68 5.89
C THR A 102 -21.57 -6.31 5.99
N ASP A 103 -22.89 -6.26 5.89
CA ASP A 103 -23.70 -5.06 6.15
C ASP A 103 -24.01 -4.87 7.64
N ASN A 104 -23.63 -5.84 8.50
CA ASN A 104 -23.85 -5.78 9.93
C ASN A 104 -22.72 -4.98 10.62
N ALA A 105 -23.05 -3.77 11.09
CA ALA A 105 -22.10 -2.89 11.76
C ALA A 105 -21.41 -3.53 12.97
N SER A 106 -22.10 -4.40 13.74
CA SER A 106 -21.51 -5.09 14.89
C SER A 106 -20.47 -6.13 14.46
N GLU A 107 -20.73 -6.81 13.37
CA GLU A 107 -19.79 -7.77 12.78
C GLU A 107 -18.57 -7.05 12.20
N ALA A 108 -18.76 -6.00 11.41
CA ALA A 108 -17.68 -5.16 10.89
C ALA A 108 -16.81 -4.59 12.02
N MET A 109 -17.46 -4.12 13.12
CA MET A 109 -16.75 -3.65 14.31
C MET A 109 -15.88 -4.74 14.95
N ASN A 110 -16.33 -6.00 14.95
CA ASN A 110 -15.52 -7.13 15.46
C ASN A 110 -14.26 -7.35 14.64
N TYR A 111 -14.36 -7.31 13.29
CA TYR A 111 -13.20 -7.35 12.41
C TYR A 111 -12.22 -6.21 12.72
N TYR A 112 -12.67 -4.97 12.77
CA TYR A 112 -11.79 -3.83 13.03
C TYR A 112 -11.16 -3.87 14.43
N ARG A 113 -11.88 -4.29 15.46
CA ARG A 113 -11.30 -4.51 16.80
C ARG A 113 -10.20 -5.57 16.76
N LYS A 114 -10.46 -6.70 16.08
CA LYS A 114 -9.46 -7.74 15.94
C LYS A 114 -8.23 -7.24 15.16
N ALA A 115 -8.42 -6.40 14.15
CA ALA A 115 -7.30 -5.76 13.44
C ALA A 115 -6.49 -4.85 14.37
N THR A 116 -7.12 -4.07 15.28
CA THR A 116 -6.36 -3.23 16.24
C THR A 116 -5.58 -4.05 17.26
N GLU A 117 -6.04 -5.26 17.61
CA GLU A 117 -5.34 -6.17 18.52
C GLU A 117 -4.11 -6.83 17.85
N LEU A 118 -4.28 -7.30 16.60
CA LEU A 118 -3.24 -8.04 15.89
C LEU A 118 -2.24 -7.12 15.18
N TYR A 119 -2.70 -5.96 14.71
CA TYR A 119 -1.94 -4.98 13.93
C TYR A 119 -2.05 -3.58 14.53
N PRO A 120 -1.57 -3.36 15.77
CA PRO A 120 -1.74 -2.09 16.50
C PRO A 120 -1.08 -0.88 15.84
N ASN A 121 -0.15 -1.11 14.90
CA ASN A 121 0.54 -0.08 14.14
C ASN A 121 -0.13 0.24 12.79
N ASP A 122 -1.32 -0.31 12.53
CA ASP A 122 -2.12 0.02 11.35
C ASP A 122 -3.26 0.98 11.75
N TYR A 123 -3.17 2.24 11.33
CA TYR A 123 -4.15 3.27 11.69
C TYR A 123 -5.53 3.04 11.06
N ARG A 124 -5.62 2.27 9.96
CA ARG A 124 -6.84 2.09 9.19
C ARG A 124 -7.97 1.44 10.00
N ALA A 125 -7.62 0.46 10.85
CA ALA A 125 -8.59 -0.20 11.72
C ALA A 125 -9.20 0.78 12.73
N TYR A 126 -8.39 1.62 13.36
CA TYR A 126 -8.87 2.67 14.27
C TYR A 126 -9.73 3.69 13.54
N ASN A 127 -9.31 4.12 12.34
CA ASN A 127 -10.12 5.04 11.53
C ASN A 127 -11.51 4.46 11.21
N ASN A 128 -11.57 3.20 10.81
CA ASN A 128 -12.83 2.55 10.46
C ASN A 128 -13.74 2.33 11.68
N LEU A 129 -13.18 2.02 12.86
CA LEU A 129 -13.95 2.04 14.11
C LEU A 129 -14.54 3.43 14.42
N GLY A 130 -13.77 4.49 14.15
CA GLY A 130 -14.24 5.87 14.26
C GLY A 130 -15.41 6.18 13.33
N ILE A 131 -15.34 5.70 12.08
CA ILE A 131 -16.45 5.85 11.11
C ILE A 131 -17.71 5.13 11.60
N LEU A 132 -17.58 3.88 12.06
CA LEU A 132 -18.74 3.15 12.61
C LEU A 132 -19.35 3.85 13.84
N ALA A 133 -18.52 4.44 14.70
CA ALA A 133 -18.99 5.20 15.85
C ALA A 133 -19.76 6.47 15.42
N LEU A 134 -19.27 7.18 14.36
CA LEU A 134 -19.99 8.33 13.79
C LEU A 134 -21.35 7.92 13.20
N GLN A 135 -21.40 6.82 12.48
CA GLN A 135 -22.65 6.29 11.91
C GLN A 135 -23.68 5.91 13.01
N ALA A 136 -23.18 5.46 14.16
CA ALA A 136 -23.98 5.19 15.34
C ALA A 136 -24.35 6.46 16.14
N GLY A 137 -23.92 7.65 15.70
CA GLY A 137 -24.17 8.93 16.38
C GLY A 137 -23.30 9.16 17.64
N ASN A 138 -22.27 8.37 17.84
CA ASN A 138 -21.38 8.47 19.00
C ASN A 138 -20.10 9.26 18.69
N ASP A 139 -20.23 10.59 18.64
CA ASP A 139 -19.15 11.51 18.27
C ASP A 139 -17.92 11.40 19.20
N GLU A 140 -18.11 11.21 20.50
CA GLU A 140 -17.00 11.11 21.46
C GLU A 140 -16.19 9.83 21.28
N GLN A 141 -16.86 8.73 21.04
CA GLN A 141 -16.18 7.47 20.73
C GLN A 141 -15.46 7.54 19.38
N ALA A 142 -16.07 8.15 18.38
CA ALA A 142 -15.46 8.40 17.08
C ALA A 142 -14.19 9.25 17.23
N ARG A 143 -14.26 10.34 17.99
CA ARG A 143 -13.10 11.21 18.29
C ARG A 143 -11.95 10.41 18.92
N THR A 144 -12.28 9.52 19.86
CA THR A 144 -11.29 8.66 20.52
C THR A 144 -10.59 7.74 19.52
N TYR A 145 -11.37 7.06 18.68
CA TYR A 145 -10.80 6.16 17.66
C TYR A 145 -9.95 6.91 16.62
N PHE A 146 -10.41 8.06 16.13
CA PHE A 146 -9.59 8.86 15.19
C PHE A 146 -8.31 9.41 15.83
N ARG A 147 -8.33 9.78 17.11
CA ARG A 147 -7.11 10.16 17.83
C ARG A 147 -6.15 8.99 17.98
N ASN A 148 -6.66 7.78 18.22
CA ASN A 148 -5.81 6.58 18.22
C ASN A 148 -5.19 6.36 16.83
N ALA A 149 -5.95 6.51 15.74
CA ALA A 149 -5.43 6.44 14.40
C ALA A 149 -4.31 7.46 14.13
N VAL A 150 -4.51 8.72 14.52
CA VAL A 150 -3.50 9.78 14.40
C VAL A 150 -2.29 9.56 15.31
N SER A 151 -2.45 8.86 16.45
CA SER A 151 -1.32 8.49 17.30
C SER A 151 -0.43 7.42 16.68
N VAL A 152 -1.00 6.57 15.82
CA VAL A 152 -0.26 5.57 15.03
C VAL A 152 0.45 6.25 13.86
N ASP A 153 -0.26 7.09 13.11
CA ASP A 153 0.30 7.89 12.03
C ASP A 153 -0.26 9.32 12.07
N ALA A 154 0.57 10.25 12.52
CA ALA A 154 0.20 11.66 12.67
C ALA A 154 -0.14 12.37 11.34
N ASN A 155 0.28 11.81 10.21
CA ASN A 155 0.03 12.32 8.87
C ASN A 155 -1.04 11.51 8.10
N ALA A 156 -1.67 10.53 8.75
CA ALA A 156 -2.75 9.78 8.13
C ALA A 156 -3.89 10.73 7.72
N ALA A 157 -4.19 10.76 6.44
CA ALA A 157 -5.05 11.80 5.85
C ALA A 157 -6.51 11.65 6.29
N GLU A 158 -7.07 10.43 6.25
CA GLU A 158 -8.47 10.16 6.56
C GLU A 158 -8.83 10.47 8.02
N PRO A 159 -8.10 10.00 9.05
CA PRO A 159 -8.45 10.33 10.42
C PRO A 159 -8.26 11.80 10.76
N ASN A 160 -7.29 12.51 10.13
CA ASN A 160 -7.17 13.96 10.26
C ASN A 160 -8.38 14.69 9.65
N ALA A 161 -8.87 14.26 8.46
CA ALA A 161 -10.09 14.81 7.87
C ALA A 161 -11.31 14.61 8.78
N ASN A 162 -11.50 13.40 9.31
CA ASN A 162 -12.61 13.05 10.18
C ASN A 162 -12.57 13.83 11.51
N LEU A 163 -11.40 13.97 12.13
CA LEU A 163 -11.23 14.82 13.32
C LEU A 163 -11.52 16.28 13.01
N GLY A 164 -11.10 16.78 11.84
CA GLY A 164 -11.39 18.12 11.38
C GLY A 164 -12.89 18.40 11.26
N LEU A 165 -13.64 17.44 10.68
CA LEU A 165 -15.11 17.53 10.59
C LEU A 165 -15.77 17.50 11.97
N LEU A 166 -15.29 16.68 12.91
CA LEU A 166 -15.77 16.68 14.30
C LEU A 166 -15.44 17.98 15.04
N ALA A 167 -14.29 18.58 14.76
CA ALA A 167 -13.93 19.89 15.31
C ALA A 167 -14.85 21.00 14.77
N LEU A 168 -15.19 20.97 13.46
CA LEU A 168 -16.19 21.88 12.89
C LEU A 168 -17.57 21.71 13.55
N LYS A 169 -18.02 20.47 13.71
CA LYS A 169 -19.28 20.16 14.40
C LYS A 169 -19.32 20.69 15.83
N SER A 170 -18.17 20.71 16.51
CA SER A 170 -18.02 21.25 17.87
C SER A 170 -17.75 22.75 17.91
N GLY A 171 -17.70 23.45 16.77
CA GLY A 171 -17.42 24.88 16.66
C GLY A 171 -15.94 25.27 16.83
N ASN A 172 -15.03 24.29 16.88
CA ASN A 172 -13.59 24.56 17.03
C ASN A 172 -12.92 24.75 15.67
N LEU A 173 -13.06 25.98 15.13
CA LEU A 173 -12.59 26.32 13.79
C LEU A 173 -11.08 26.20 13.64
N GLN A 174 -10.30 26.64 14.66
CA GLN A 174 -8.84 26.61 14.60
C GLN A 174 -8.28 25.17 14.58
N GLU A 175 -8.86 24.29 15.40
CA GLU A 175 -8.48 22.88 15.39
C GLU A 175 -8.84 22.23 14.05
N ALA A 176 -10.02 22.54 13.52
CA ALA A 176 -10.47 22.02 12.24
C ALA A 176 -9.54 22.43 11.09
N GLU A 177 -9.11 23.70 11.03
CA GLU A 177 -8.15 24.16 10.02
C GLU A 177 -6.83 23.38 10.08
N ASN A 178 -6.28 23.20 11.29
CA ASN A 178 -5.02 22.50 11.48
C ASN A 178 -5.10 21.03 11.07
N LEU A 179 -6.21 20.38 11.37
CA LEU A 179 -6.45 18.96 11.06
C LEU A 179 -6.70 18.75 9.56
N ILE A 180 -7.59 19.59 8.96
CA ILE A 180 -7.90 19.50 7.53
C ILE A 180 -6.69 19.82 6.67
N ALA A 181 -5.80 20.71 7.11
CA ALA A 181 -4.54 20.99 6.41
C ALA A 181 -3.61 19.76 6.32
N LYS A 182 -3.67 18.83 7.28
CA LYS A 182 -2.91 17.57 7.27
C LYS A 182 -3.58 16.47 6.45
N ALA A 183 -4.82 16.66 6.06
CA ALA A 183 -5.65 15.65 5.41
C ALA A 183 -5.58 15.68 3.87
N GLY A 184 -4.56 16.29 3.27
CA GLY A 184 -4.48 16.57 1.83
C GLY A 184 -4.53 15.36 0.90
N GLY A 185 -4.31 14.16 1.40
CA GLY A 185 -4.43 12.89 0.64
C GLY A 185 -5.69 12.09 0.91
N ALA A 186 -6.60 12.58 1.78
CA ALA A 186 -7.82 11.85 2.13
C ALA A 186 -8.77 11.76 0.94
N ASN A 187 -9.42 10.61 0.82
CA ASN A 187 -10.59 10.49 -0.05
C ASN A 187 -11.65 11.50 0.42
N ASP A 188 -12.35 12.11 -0.54
CA ASP A 188 -13.40 13.09 -0.25
C ASP A 188 -12.94 14.32 0.57
N ILE A 189 -11.64 14.67 0.53
CA ILE A 189 -11.09 15.83 1.22
C ILE A 189 -11.87 17.12 0.92
N ASN A 190 -12.42 17.25 -0.29
CA ASN A 190 -13.22 18.39 -0.69
C ASN A 190 -14.48 18.59 0.17
N LYS A 191 -15.02 17.51 0.74
CA LYS A 191 -16.14 17.61 1.70
C LYS A 191 -15.69 18.33 2.97
N ALA A 192 -14.54 17.97 3.53
CA ALA A 192 -13.99 18.64 4.71
C ALA A 192 -13.61 20.09 4.43
N VAL A 193 -12.90 20.34 3.32
CA VAL A 193 -12.51 21.69 2.89
C VAL A 193 -13.74 22.57 2.61
N GLY A 194 -14.76 22.04 1.93
CA GLY A 194 -16.00 22.75 1.63
C GLY A 194 -16.78 23.10 2.91
N THR A 195 -16.88 22.17 3.86
CA THR A 195 -17.53 22.41 5.16
C THR A 195 -16.75 23.45 5.97
N LEU A 196 -15.42 23.41 5.95
CA LEU A 196 -14.57 24.45 6.56
C LEU A 196 -14.81 25.81 5.93
N ASN A 197 -14.94 25.89 4.60
CA ASN A 197 -15.23 27.13 3.90
C ASN A 197 -16.62 27.69 4.25
N ILE A 198 -17.63 26.85 4.49
CA ILE A 198 -18.92 27.30 5.03
C ILE A 198 -18.69 27.97 6.40
N ALA A 199 -17.98 27.31 7.30
CA ALA A 199 -17.72 27.82 8.65
C ALA A 199 -16.91 29.12 8.66
N LYS A 200 -16.07 29.34 7.64
CA LYS A 200 -15.28 30.58 7.43
C LYS A 200 -16.03 31.68 6.71
N GLY A 201 -17.25 31.42 6.19
CA GLY A 201 -17.99 32.36 5.38
C GLY A 201 -17.52 32.49 3.92
N ASN A 202 -16.64 31.59 3.47
CA ASN A 202 -16.12 31.57 2.08
C ASN A 202 -17.08 30.76 1.17
N TYR A 203 -18.30 31.24 1.02
CA TYR A 203 -19.40 30.52 0.37
C TYR A 203 -19.14 30.16 -1.09
N PRO A 204 -18.49 31.01 -1.93
CA PRO A 204 -18.15 30.65 -3.31
C PRO A 204 -17.21 29.42 -3.38
N LEU A 205 -16.19 29.36 -2.51
CA LEU A 205 -15.28 28.24 -2.43
C LEU A 205 -15.96 26.99 -1.85
N ALA A 206 -16.86 27.18 -0.87
CA ALA A 206 -17.65 26.08 -0.31
C ALA A 206 -18.52 25.42 -1.38
N GLU A 207 -19.24 26.19 -2.19
CA GLU A 207 -20.06 25.70 -3.30
C GLU A 207 -19.22 24.91 -4.32
N GLN A 208 -18.04 25.43 -4.68
CA GLN A 208 -17.12 24.76 -5.59
C GLN A 208 -16.64 23.41 -5.07
N ASN A 209 -16.20 23.38 -3.79
CA ASN A 209 -15.65 22.16 -3.18
C ASN A 209 -16.71 21.09 -2.92
N LEU A 210 -17.95 21.50 -2.65
CA LEU A 210 -19.05 20.58 -2.30
C LEU A 210 -19.86 20.11 -3.50
N LYS A 211 -19.52 20.53 -4.72
CA LYS A 211 -20.21 20.11 -5.93
C LYS A 211 -20.11 18.59 -6.11
N GLY A 212 -21.27 17.92 -6.14
CA GLY A 212 -21.35 16.47 -6.33
C GLY A 212 -21.17 15.63 -5.06
N TYR A 213 -21.02 16.28 -3.90
CA TYR A 213 -21.02 15.62 -2.60
C TYR A 213 -22.42 15.60 -1.97
N ASP A 214 -22.50 15.34 -0.68
CA ASP A 214 -23.74 15.27 0.09
C ASP A 214 -24.71 16.41 -0.26
N ILE A 215 -25.92 16.03 -0.72
CA ILE A 215 -26.96 16.91 -1.24
C ILE A 215 -27.25 18.07 -0.27
N ASN A 216 -27.40 17.77 1.03
CA ASN A 216 -27.76 18.77 2.03
C ASN A 216 -26.65 19.82 2.23
N THR A 217 -25.39 19.37 2.33
CA THR A 217 -24.26 20.26 2.56
C THR A 217 -23.95 21.10 1.33
N ALA A 218 -24.09 20.50 0.13
CA ALA A 218 -23.94 21.22 -1.15
C ALA A 218 -25.03 22.27 -1.32
N ALA A 219 -26.30 21.93 -1.07
CA ALA A 219 -27.42 22.86 -1.14
C ALA A 219 -27.28 24.00 -0.11
N LEU A 220 -26.79 23.71 1.10
CA LEU A 220 -26.52 24.72 2.10
C LEU A 220 -25.45 25.73 1.62
N ALA A 221 -24.35 25.24 1.03
CA ALA A 221 -23.32 26.11 0.46
C ALA A 221 -23.89 27.03 -0.64
N GLN A 222 -24.72 26.46 -1.52
CA GLN A 222 -25.41 27.21 -2.59
C GLN A 222 -26.36 28.27 -2.05
N LEU A 223 -27.16 27.91 -1.02
CA LEU A 223 -28.06 28.88 -0.34
C LEU A 223 -27.27 30.04 0.27
N LEU A 224 -26.20 29.75 0.99
CA LEU A 224 -25.35 30.76 1.61
C LEU A 224 -24.64 31.62 0.59
N ASN A 225 -24.29 31.06 -0.59
CA ASN A 225 -23.73 31.79 -1.74
C ASN A 225 -24.80 32.50 -2.58
N ARG A 226 -26.07 32.51 -2.15
CA ARG A 226 -27.22 33.11 -2.85
C ARG A 226 -27.54 32.46 -4.23
N ASN A 227 -27.04 31.26 -4.47
CA ASN A 227 -27.37 30.46 -5.66
C ASN A 227 -28.66 29.64 -5.40
N TYR A 228 -29.81 30.32 -5.34
CA TYR A 228 -31.10 29.68 -5.01
C TYR A 228 -31.56 28.67 -6.07
N ALA A 229 -31.27 28.95 -7.33
CA ALA A 229 -31.62 28.05 -8.42
C ALA A 229 -30.80 26.74 -8.33
N GLY A 230 -29.51 26.86 -8.08
CA GLY A 230 -28.63 25.72 -7.86
C GLY A 230 -29.06 24.88 -6.65
N ALA A 231 -29.34 25.52 -5.50
CA ALA A 231 -29.81 24.83 -4.30
C ALA A 231 -31.12 24.07 -4.55
N THR A 232 -32.06 24.68 -5.25
CA THR A 232 -33.36 24.05 -5.61
C THR A 232 -33.12 22.83 -6.52
N ALA A 233 -32.24 22.95 -7.51
CA ALA A 233 -31.91 21.82 -8.39
C ALA A 233 -31.23 20.67 -7.62
N THR A 234 -30.29 21.00 -6.72
CA THR A 234 -29.56 20.01 -5.90
C THR A 234 -30.49 19.23 -4.97
N LEU A 235 -31.50 19.91 -4.36
CA LEU A 235 -32.46 19.26 -3.44
C LEU A 235 -33.56 18.44 -4.13
N LYS A 236 -33.72 18.57 -5.46
CA LYS A 236 -34.71 17.81 -6.24
C LYS A 236 -34.18 16.50 -6.81
N ASN A 237 -32.86 16.32 -6.83
CA ASN A 237 -32.16 15.10 -7.28
C ASN A 237 -31.95 14.15 -6.11
#